data_4d6039acf85c1920a48f92e556792574
#
_entry.id   4d6039acf85c1920a48f92e556792574
#
_cell.length_a   1.000
_cell.length_b   1.000
_cell.length_c   1.000
_cell.angle_alpha   90.00
_cell.angle_beta   90.00
_cell.angle_gamma   90.00
#
_symmetry.space_group_name_H-M   'P 1'
#
loop_
_entity.id
_entity.type
_entity.pdbx_description
1 polymer ?
#
loop_
_entity_poly.entity_id
_entity_poly.type
_entity_poly.pdbx_seq_one_letter_code
_entity_poly.pdbx_strand_id
1 'polypeptide(L)'
;MMRKFLIFLGFVFGFTGLALAGGHLENEKTPEKFLQYYFDAFNAQDAKKLDTVFAKPFQRIRNGETISYTSWREYINFEVVKKTGWKRSVINETEIVYDSDKTAVVRILFSRLDASDNIVAKAEAAMIIVKPGSQWKLATILLPESIPVSEEDS
;
A
#
# COMPACT_ATOMS: atom_id res chain seq x y z
N MET A 1 -12.74 -62.96 -42.92
CA MET A 1 -13.26 -61.72 -42.27
C MET A 1 -12.31 -61.33 -41.17
N MET A 2 -11.40 -60.37 -41.43
CA MET A 2 -10.43 -59.91 -40.46
C MET A 2 -10.89 -58.57 -39.91
N ARG A 3 -11.18 -58.47 -38.62
CA ARG A 3 -11.45 -57.24 -37.91
C ARG A 3 -10.14 -56.64 -37.41
N LYS A 4 -9.78 -55.50 -37.97
CA LYS A 4 -8.64 -54.70 -37.51
C LYS A 4 -9.03 -53.92 -36.26
N PHE A 5 -8.38 -54.18 -35.13
CA PHE A 5 -8.45 -53.40 -33.90
C PHE A 5 -7.49 -52.18 -34.01
N LEU A 6 -8.04 -50.99 -34.01
CA LEU A 6 -7.27 -49.75 -33.99
C LEU A 6 -7.08 -49.34 -32.53
N ILE A 7 -5.86 -49.40 -32.03
CA ILE A 7 -5.48 -48.91 -30.71
C ILE A 7 -5.24 -47.42 -30.81
N PHE A 8 -6.09 -46.63 -30.18
CA PHE A 8 -5.91 -45.19 -30.05
C PHE A 8 -5.01 -44.90 -28.83
N LEU A 9 -3.78 -44.52 -29.06
CA LEU A 9 -2.85 -44.11 -28.02
C LEU A 9 -3.13 -42.65 -27.70
N GLY A 10 -3.85 -42.38 -26.59
CA GLY A 10 -4.12 -41.04 -26.09
C GLY A 10 -2.87 -40.43 -25.45
N PHE A 11 -2.30 -39.44 -26.09
CA PHE A 11 -1.23 -38.62 -25.53
C PHE A 11 -1.83 -37.60 -24.57
N VAL A 12 -1.67 -37.86 -23.27
CA VAL A 12 -2.05 -36.90 -22.22
C VAL A 12 -0.92 -35.86 -22.12
N PHE A 13 -1.14 -34.71 -22.75
CA PHE A 13 -0.29 -33.53 -22.50
C PHE A 13 -0.58 -33.00 -21.11
N GLY A 14 0.29 -33.31 -20.17
CA GLY A 14 0.32 -32.67 -18.87
C GLY A 14 0.70 -31.19 -19.01
N PHE A 15 -0.27 -30.32 -18.97
CA PHE A 15 -0.04 -28.88 -18.82
C PHE A 15 0.39 -28.62 -17.36
N THR A 16 1.69 -28.59 -17.10
CA THR A 16 2.22 -28.02 -15.89
C THR A 16 2.04 -26.51 -16.01
N GLY A 17 0.94 -26.02 -15.42
CA GLY A 17 0.72 -24.58 -15.27
C GLY A 17 1.83 -23.97 -14.41
N LEU A 18 2.78 -23.28 -15.06
CA LEU A 18 3.57 -22.26 -14.35
C LEU A 18 2.57 -21.23 -13.83
N ALA A 19 2.30 -21.25 -12.52
CA ALA A 19 1.68 -20.14 -11.83
C ALA A 19 2.68 -18.97 -11.92
N LEU A 20 2.53 -18.15 -12.93
CA LEU A 20 3.22 -16.86 -13.01
C LEU A 20 2.73 -16.05 -11.81
N ALA A 21 3.67 -15.72 -10.93
CA ALA A 21 3.52 -14.73 -9.86
C ALA A 21 3.30 -13.34 -10.48
N GLY A 22 2.17 -13.14 -11.17
CA GLY A 22 1.77 -11.92 -11.86
C GLY A 22 0.80 -11.03 -11.09
N GLY A 23 0.41 -11.43 -9.86
CA GLY A 23 -0.57 -10.69 -9.05
C GLY A 23 -0.10 -9.34 -8.49
N HIS A 24 1.20 -9.02 -8.58
CA HIS A 24 1.77 -7.84 -7.93
C HIS A 24 1.68 -6.54 -8.75
N LEU A 25 1.55 -6.63 -10.08
CA LEU A 25 1.63 -5.45 -10.96
C LEU A 25 0.28 -4.78 -11.23
N GLU A 26 -0.84 -5.43 -10.93
CA GLU A 26 -2.16 -4.84 -11.18
C GLU A 26 -2.62 -3.86 -10.09
N ASN A 27 -2.15 -4.02 -8.86
CA ASN A 27 -2.61 -3.22 -7.73
C ASN A 27 -2.04 -1.78 -7.70
N GLU A 28 -1.02 -1.49 -8.49
CA GLU A 28 -0.33 -0.19 -8.50
C GLU A 28 -0.63 0.65 -9.76
N LYS A 29 -1.62 0.28 -10.56
CA LYS A 29 -1.90 0.98 -11.83
C LYS A 29 -2.59 2.32 -11.67
N THR A 30 -3.38 2.50 -10.61
CA THR A 30 -4.09 3.76 -10.31
C THR A 30 -3.72 4.28 -8.93
N PRO A 31 -3.91 5.60 -8.68
CA PRO A 31 -3.70 6.18 -7.35
C PRO A 31 -4.43 5.45 -6.22
N GLU A 32 -5.69 5.08 -6.43
CA GLU A 32 -6.51 4.40 -5.41
C GLU A 32 -5.97 3.00 -5.09
N LYS A 33 -5.56 2.25 -6.11
CA LYS A 33 -4.98 0.91 -5.93
C LYS A 33 -3.64 0.98 -5.22
N PHE A 34 -2.83 2.01 -5.52
CA PHE A 34 -1.59 2.27 -4.79
C PHE A 34 -1.85 2.57 -3.31
N LEU A 35 -2.86 3.40 -3.00
CA LEU A 35 -3.22 3.69 -1.62
C LEU A 35 -3.65 2.43 -0.87
N GLN A 36 -4.48 1.58 -1.48
CA GLN A 36 -4.86 0.31 -0.88
C GLN A 36 -3.62 -0.58 -0.62
N TYR A 37 -2.72 -0.67 -1.61
CA TYR A 37 -1.45 -1.41 -1.44
C TYR A 37 -0.61 -0.87 -0.28
N TYR A 38 -0.51 0.46 -0.13
CA TYR A 38 0.18 1.09 1.00
C TYR A 38 -0.47 0.72 2.33
N PHE A 39 -1.80 0.83 2.44
CA PHE A 39 -2.52 0.47 3.67
C PHE A 39 -2.38 -1.01 4.01
N ASP A 40 -2.43 -1.89 3.02
CA ASP A 40 -2.21 -3.33 3.22
C ASP A 40 -0.79 -3.62 3.72
N ALA A 41 0.23 -2.97 3.13
CA ALA A 41 1.62 -3.08 3.55
C ALA A 41 1.83 -2.56 4.98
N PHE A 42 1.20 -1.42 5.33
CA PHE A 42 1.25 -0.83 6.66
C PHE A 42 0.58 -1.74 7.70
N ASN A 43 -0.62 -2.23 7.40
CA ASN A 43 -1.38 -3.11 8.29
C ASN A 43 -0.66 -4.44 8.55
N ALA A 44 -0.03 -5.00 7.52
CA ALA A 44 0.77 -6.21 7.63
C ALA A 44 2.16 -5.97 8.24
N GLN A 45 2.57 -4.71 8.45
CA GLN A 45 3.92 -4.32 8.83
C GLN A 45 4.98 -4.95 7.88
N ASP A 46 4.62 -5.07 6.60
CA ASP A 46 5.45 -5.74 5.58
C ASP A 46 6.59 -4.82 5.14
N ALA A 47 7.75 -5.03 5.74
CA ALA A 47 8.93 -4.21 5.49
C ALA A 47 9.35 -4.20 4.01
N LYS A 48 9.21 -5.33 3.30
CA LYS A 48 9.59 -5.43 1.88
C LYS A 48 8.65 -4.60 1.01
N LYS A 49 7.34 -4.65 1.27
CA LYS A 49 6.37 -3.82 0.57
C LYS A 49 6.56 -2.34 0.90
N LEU A 50 6.75 -1.99 2.17
CA LEU A 50 6.99 -0.61 2.59
C LEU A 50 8.25 -0.02 1.94
N ASP A 51 9.32 -0.80 1.73
CA ASP A 51 10.51 -0.35 0.99
C ASP A 51 10.19 0.04 -0.47
N THR A 52 9.10 -0.47 -1.04
CA THR A 52 8.64 -0.13 -2.40
C THR A 52 7.68 1.05 -2.46
N VAL A 53 7.00 1.38 -1.37
CA VAL A 53 5.95 2.40 -1.32
C VAL A 53 6.50 3.82 -1.35
N PHE A 54 7.55 4.09 -0.56
CA PHE A 54 8.03 5.46 -0.36
C PHE A 54 9.01 5.91 -1.45
N ALA A 55 8.88 7.16 -1.90
CA ALA A 55 9.92 7.84 -2.66
C ALA A 55 11.17 8.04 -1.78
N LYS A 56 12.33 8.32 -2.41
CA LYS A 56 13.59 8.55 -1.68
C LYS A 56 14.26 9.82 -2.23
N PRO A 57 14.25 10.92 -1.47
CA PRO A 57 13.58 11.12 -0.18
C PRO A 57 12.05 11.21 -0.32
N PHE A 58 11.33 11.07 0.79
CA PHE A 58 9.94 11.49 0.91
C PHE A 58 9.78 12.48 2.06
N GLN A 59 8.64 13.20 2.09
CA GLN A 59 8.42 14.28 3.04
C GLN A 59 7.15 14.05 3.88
N ARG A 60 7.23 14.45 5.15
CA ARG A 60 6.06 14.68 5.99
C ARG A 60 5.90 16.18 6.22
N ILE A 61 4.69 16.68 6.05
CA ILE A 61 4.32 18.06 6.40
C ILE A 61 3.35 17.97 7.58
N ARG A 62 3.68 18.67 8.67
CA ARG A 62 2.90 18.70 9.90
C ARG A 62 3.16 20.02 10.62
N ASN A 63 2.12 20.71 11.08
CA ASN A 63 2.22 21.98 11.83
C ASN A 63 3.06 23.05 11.16
N GLY A 64 3.03 23.11 9.83
CA GLY A 64 3.88 24.05 9.08
C GLY A 64 5.35 23.63 8.93
N GLU A 65 5.75 22.52 9.53
CA GLU A 65 7.08 21.95 9.38
C GLU A 65 7.14 20.90 8.30
N THR A 66 8.26 20.82 7.59
CA THR A 66 8.54 19.80 6.59
C THR A 66 9.76 19.01 7.03
N ILE A 67 9.59 17.71 7.20
CA ILE A 67 10.66 16.78 7.55
C ILE A 67 10.87 15.85 6.37
N SER A 68 12.13 15.67 5.95
CA SER A 68 12.51 14.75 4.88
C SER A 68 13.13 13.48 5.45
N TYR A 69 12.71 12.34 4.90
CA TYR A 69 13.16 11.01 5.29
C TYR A 69 13.78 10.28 4.09
N THR A 70 14.83 9.51 4.32
CA THR A 70 15.47 8.67 3.31
C THR A 70 14.93 7.23 3.35
N SER A 71 14.29 6.86 4.45
CA SER A 71 13.69 5.55 4.67
C SER A 71 12.39 5.67 5.45
N TRP A 72 11.40 4.82 5.13
CA TRP A 72 10.17 4.71 5.91
C TRP A 72 10.44 4.34 7.38
N ARG A 73 11.55 3.67 7.69
CA ARG A 73 11.95 3.30 9.06
C ARG A 73 12.29 4.48 9.94
N GLU A 74 12.71 5.59 9.34
CA GLU A 74 12.92 6.85 10.05
C GLU A 74 11.58 7.54 10.38
N TYR A 75 10.54 7.26 9.59
CA TYR A 75 9.22 7.87 9.70
C TYR A 75 8.24 7.04 10.52
N ILE A 76 8.16 5.71 10.32
CA ILE A 76 7.19 4.83 10.97
C ILE A 76 7.86 4.04 12.09
N ASN A 77 7.40 4.23 13.33
CA ASN A 77 7.68 3.35 14.45
C ASN A 77 6.41 2.60 14.86
N PHE A 78 6.31 1.34 14.47
CA PHE A 78 5.11 0.52 14.76
C PHE A 78 4.87 0.30 16.25
N GLU A 79 5.89 0.37 17.10
CA GLU A 79 5.69 0.26 18.55
C GLU A 79 4.97 1.49 19.11
N VAL A 80 5.28 2.69 18.58
CA VAL A 80 4.53 3.90 18.91
C VAL A 80 3.09 3.81 18.41
N VAL A 81 2.90 3.38 17.17
CA VAL A 81 1.56 3.21 16.58
C VAL A 81 0.72 2.24 17.41
N LYS A 82 1.28 1.11 17.86
CA LYS A 82 0.60 0.09 18.68
C LYS A 82 0.21 0.60 20.07
N LYS A 83 0.99 1.51 20.69
CA LYS A 83 0.66 2.11 21.98
C LYS A 83 -0.70 2.85 21.97
N THR A 84 -1.19 3.26 20.81
CA THR A 84 -2.52 3.88 20.64
C THR A 84 -3.68 2.88 20.64
N GLY A 85 -3.43 1.59 20.82
CA GLY A 85 -4.42 0.53 20.65
C GLY A 85 -4.60 0.08 19.21
N TRP A 86 -3.82 0.61 18.26
CA TRP A 86 -3.94 0.30 16.85
C TRP A 86 -3.66 -1.18 16.54
N LYS A 87 -4.54 -1.76 15.73
CA LYS A 87 -4.38 -3.08 15.12
C LYS A 87 -4.33 -3.01 13.61
N ARG A 88 -5.18 -2.19 13.00
CA ARG A 88 -5.22 -1.97 11.55
C ARG A 88 -5.80 -0.59 11.22
N SER A 89 -5.55 -0.14 10.00
CA SER A 89 -6.12 1.09 9.44
C SER A 89 -7.00 0.75 8.26
N VAL A 90 -8.09 1.50 8.07
CA VAL A 90 -8.99 1.36 6.92
C VAL A 90 -9.22 2.71 6.27
N ILE A 91 -9.21 2.73 4.94
CA ILE A 91 -9.60 3.91 4.16
C ILE A 91 -11.12 3.96 4.16
N ASN A 92 -11.68 5.09 4.59
CA ASN A 92 -13.12 5.33 4.60
C ASN A 92 -13.56 6.04 3.31
N GLU A 93 -12.77 7.05 2.88
CA GLU A 93 -13.02 7.83 1.68
C GLU A 93 -11.70 8.15 0.98
N THR A 94 -11.77 8.28 -0.35
CA THR A 94 -10.67 8.71 -1.20
C THR A 94 -11.18 9.74 -2.18
N GLU A 95 -10.47 10.87 -2.30
CA GLU A 95 -10.73 11.91 -3.28
C GLU A 95 -9.45 12.20 -4.04
N ILE A 96 -9.49 12.08 -5.36
CA ILE A 96 -8.38 12.48 -6.24
C ILE A 96 -8.56 13.97 -6.51
N VAL A 97 -7.70 14.81 -5.91
CA VAL A 97 -7.73 16.26 -6.06
C VAL A 97 -7.01 16.71 -7.33
N TYR A 98 -5.98 15.97 -7.72
CA TYR A 98 -5.22 16.17 -8.95
C TYR A 98 -4.74 14.82 -9.48
N ASP A 99 -4.80 14.63 -10.79
CA ASP A 99 -4.33 13.43 -11.46
C ASP A 99 -3.63 13.75 -12.78
N SER A 100 -2.50 13.14 -12.99
CA SER A 100 -1.74 13.14 -14.25
C SER A 100 -1.02 11.80 -14.41
N ASP A 101 -0.39 11.58 -15.55
CA ASP A 101 0.33 10.33 -15.85
C ASP A 101 1.38 9.93 -14.80
N LYS A 102 1.95 10.93 -14.09
CA LYS A 102 3.10 10.72 -13.19
C LYS A 102 2.96 11.37 -11.82
N THR A 103 1.86 12.05 -11.53
CA THR A 103 1.64 12.71 -10.24
C THR A 103 0.16 12.71 -9.93
N ALA A 104 -0.18 12.34 -8.71
CA ALA A 104 -1.52 12.54 -8.19
C ALA A 104 -1.46 13.15 -6.77
N VAL A 105 -2.47 13.97 -6.47
CA VAL A 105 -2.73 14.48 -5.11
C VAL A 105 -4.03 13.85 -4.65
N VAL A 106 -3.96 13.16 -3.52
CA VAL A 106 -5.08 12.39 -2.99
C VAL A 106 -5.38 12.84 -1.58
N ARG A 107 -6.64 13.12 -1.30
CA ARG A 107 -7.17 13.29 0.05
C ARG A 107 -7.83 11.99 0.48
N ILE A 108 -7.55 11.55 1.70
CA ILE A 108 -8.17 10.36 2.29
C ILE A 108 -8.75 10.66 3.67
N LEU A 109 -9.89 10.06 3.95
CA LEU A 109 -10.37 9.87 5.31
C LEU A 109 -10.09 8.42 5.70
N PHE A 110 -9.48 8.20 6.85
CA PHE A 110 -9.19 6.87 7.32
C PHE A 110 -9.46 6.72 8.82
N SER A 111 -9.65 5.47 9.25
CA SER A 111 -9.79 5.11 10.65
C SER A 111 -8.69 4.16 11.07
N ARG A 112 -8.22 4.32 12.31
CA ARG A 112 -7.43 3.31 13.03
C ARG A 112 -8.36 2.49 13.91
N LEU A 113 -8.22 1.19 13.87
CA LEU A 113 -9.05 0.24 14.60
C LEU A 113 -8.21 -0.57 15.58
N ASP A 114 -8.79 -0.91 16.72
CA ASP A 114 -8.23 -1.85 17.68
C ASP A 114 -8.49 -3.32 17.27
N ALA A 115 -8.13 -4.26 18.14
CA ALA A 115 -8.31 -5.70 17.90
C ALA A 115 -9.79 -6.15 17.91
N SER A 116 -10.69 -5.32 18.45
CA SER A 116 -12.14 -5.55 18.50
C SER A 116 -12.90 -4.75 17.45
N ASP A 117 -12.17 -4.16 16.48
CA ASP A 117 -12.68 -3.31 15.41
C ASP A 117 -13.33 -1.99 15.90
N ASN A 118 -13.06 -1.58 17.13
CA ASN A 118 -13.45 -0.26 17.59
C ASN A 118 -12.54 0.80 16.97
N ILE A 119 -13.11 1.97 16.67
CA ILE A 119 -12.34 3.09 16.15
C ILE A 119 -11.57 3.74 17.29
N VAL A 120 -10.26 3.70 17.25
CA VAL A 120 -9.36 4.38 18.21
C VAL A 120 -8.90 5.75 17.72
N ALA A 121 -8.92 5.98 16.40
CA ALA A 121 -8.67 7.29 15.81
C ALA A 121 -9.31 7.42 14.43
N LYS A 122 -9.69 8.65 14.06
CA LYS A 122 -10.05 9.05 12.68
C LYS A 122 -9.23 10.25 12.27
N ALA A 123 -8.81 10.27 11.01
CA ALA A 123 -8.07 11.41 10.48
C ALA A 123 -8.30 11.59 8.99
N GLU A 124 -8.09 12.83 8.57
CA GLU A 124 -7.92 13.19 7.18
C GLU A 124 -6.42 13.34 6.90
N ALA A 125 -5.96 12.86 5.77
CA ALA A 125 -4.60 13.08 5.29
C ALA A 125 -4.63 13.47 3.80
N ALA A 126 -3.67 14.27 3.38
CA ALA A 126 -3.39 14.52 1.99
C ALA A 126 -2.06 13.88 1.60
N MET A 127 -2.01 13.27 0.44
CA MET A 127 -0.85 12.57 -0.06
C MET A 127 -0.51 13.03 -1.47
N ILE A 128 0.77 13.28 -1.72
CA ILE A 128 1.31 13.48 -3.06
C ILE A 128 2.02 12.19 -3.43
N ILE A 129 1.53 11.54 -4.47
CA ILE A 129 2.14 10.35 -5.03
C ILE A 129 2.71 10.65 -6.41
N VAL A 130 3.85 10.05 -6.71
CA VAL A 130 4.59 10.27 -7.95
C VAL A 130 4.95 8.93 -8.60
N LYS A 131 5.15 8.94 -9.91
CA LYS A 131 5.51 7.76 -10.69
C LYS A 131 6.84 8.00 -11.41
N PRO A 132 8.00 7.91 -10.72
CA PRO A 132 9.31 8.15 -11.31
C PRO A 132 9.69 7.14 -12.40
N GLY A 133 9.11 5.97 -12.39
CA GLY A 133 9.23 4.91 -13.40
C GLY A 133 7.87 4.36 -13.77
N SER A 134 7.67 3.06 -13.56
CA SER A 134 6.39 2.38 -13.81
C SER A 134 5.50 2.26 -12.58
N GLN A 135 6.02 2.53 -11.38
CA GLN A 135 5.33 2.33 -10.10
C GLN A 135 5.09 3.64 -9.37
N TRP A 136 3.93 3.77 -8.74
CA TRP A 136 3.62 4.86 -7.85
C TRP A 136 4.48 4.81 -6.57
N LYS A 137 4.80 5.99 -6.05
CA LYS A 137 5.54 6.19 -4.79
C LYS A 137 4.92 7.32 -3.99
N LEU A 138 4.85 7.18 -2.69
CA LEU A 138 4.47 8.25 -1.77
C LEU A 138 5.64 9.23 -1.66
N ALA A 139 5.45 10.44 -2.16
CA ALA A 139 6.46 11.50 -2.13
C ALA A 139 6.26 12.46 -0.96
N THR A 140 5.00 12.75 -0.62
CA THR A 140 4.68 13.67 0.50
C THR A 140 3.41 13.21 1.18
N ILE A 141 3.39 13.30 2.50
CA ILE A 141 2.20 13.11 3.32
C ILE A 141 1.99 14.31 4.24
N LEU A 142 0.75 14.82 4.25
CA LEU A 142 0.25 15.75 5.25
C LEU A 142 -0.60 14.94 6.22
N LEU A 143 -0.17 14.86 7.47
CA LEU A 143 -0.82 14.07 8.49
C LEU A 143 -1.08 14.94 9.73
N PRO A 144 -2.30 14.90 10.34
CA PRO A 144 -2.60 15.68 11.53
C PRO A 144 -1.82 15.17 12.75
N GLU A 145 -1.61 16.03 13.74
CA GLU A 145 -0.91 15.73 14.99
C GLU A 145 -1.52 14.59 15.80
N SER A 146 -2.84 14.45 15.71
CA SER A 146 -3.60 13.42 16.46
C SER A 146 -3.29 11.97 16.02
N ILE A 147 -2.45 11.80 15.00
CA ILE A 147 -2.12 10.48 14.45
C ILE A 147 -0.62 10.22 14.62
N PRO A 148 -0.17 9.68 15.76
CA PRO A 148 1.25 9.39 15.97
C PRO A 148 1.70 8.23 15.08
N VAL A 149 2.90 8.37 14.52
CA VAL A 149 3.56 7.36 13.67
C VAL A 149 5.02 7.14 14.08
N SER A 150 5.61 8.08 14.84
CA SER A 150 7.00 8.05 15.30
C SER A 150 7.14 8.54 16.74
N GLU A 151 8.32 8.39 17.34
CA GLU A 151 8.63 8.91 18.68
C GLU A 151 8.50 10.44 18.76
N GLU A 152 8.73 11.16 17.67
CA GLU A 152 8.57 12.62 17.60
C GLU A 152 7.12 13.09 17.74
N ASP A 153 6.18 12.15 17.63
CA ASP A 153 4.74 12.40 17.72
C ASP A 153 4.17 12.14 19.14
N SER A 154 5.02 11.75 20.10
CA SER A 154 4.63 11.26 21.44
C SER A 154 4.64 12.36 22.49
#